data_bbfa6fc6f36604377f212658faaffe8f
#
_entry.id   bbfa6fc6f36604377f212658faaffe8f
#
_cell.length_a   1.000
_cell.length_b   1.000
_cell.length_c   1.000
_cell.angle_alpha   90.00
_cell.angle_beta   90.00
_cell.angle_gamma   90.00
#
_symmetry.space_group_name_H-M   'P 1'
#
loop_
_entity.id
_entity.type
_entity.pdbx_description
1 polymer ?
#
loop_
_entity_poly.entity_id
_entity_poly.type
_entity_poly.pdbx_seq_one_letter_code
_entity_poly.pdbx_strand_id
1 'polypeptide(L)'
;MQVIPVLDLLDGHVVRAVRGERTRYLPVRSALAATSAPLPVARALLAASGARTLYVADLGAILLRGAHVEALAALRAALPGGEIWLDAGYADYASMQALFERIEQHVQPIRRDRDNSHDDPRTADPATLVPVFGTESLRDAQALRSAEAAGLAPILSLDHRAGRRLDAGVELAPAAWPGRVIAMTLDQVGSYDGPDFATFERIRAAAPAHTGVIGAGGVRHRDDVAAAVQAGASAWLVASALHDGRLGASLAGFA
;
A
#
# COMPACT_ATOMS: atom_id res chain seq x y z
N MET A 1 6.12 -14.40 7.03
CA MET A 1 5.15 -13.51 6.35
C MET A 1 5.27 -12.11 6.93
N GLN A 2 5.29 -11.07 6.12
CA GLN A 2 5.39 -9.69 6.57
C GLN A 2 4.00 -9.07 6.79
N VAL A 3 3.80 -8.34 7.90
CA VAL A 3 2.66 -7.44 8.07
C VAL A 3 3.05 -6.08 7.52
N ILE A 4 2.34 -5.61 6.50
CA ILE A 4 2.60 -4.31 5.85
C ILE A 4 1.53 -3.33 6.30
N PRO A 5 1.91 -2.24 7.00
CA PRO A 5 0.96 -1.23 7.39
C PRO A 5 0.42 -0.46 6.17
N VAL A 6 -0.86 -0.08 6.27
CA VAL A 6 -1.59 0.67 5.24
C VAL A 6 -1.87 2.08 5.71
N LEU A 7 -1.73 3.02 4.80
CA LEU A 7 -2.02 4.43 4.98
C LEU A 7 -2.91 4.93 3.84
N ASP A 8 -4.18 5.20 4.13
CA ASP A 8 -5.15 5.75 3.20
C ASP A 8 -5.14 7.27 3.29
N LEU A 9 -4.78 7.97 2.18
CA LEU A 9 -4.70 9.44 2.11
C LEU A 9 -5.94 10.03 1.45
N LEU A 10 -6.60 10.95 2.14
CA LEU A 10 -7.71 11.73 1.60
C LEU A 10 -7.71 13.14 2.22
N ASP A 11 -7.87 14.16 1.40
CA ASP A 11 -7.97 15.56 1.82
C ASP A 11 -6.87 16.00 2.80
N GLY A 12 -5.63 15.52 2.57
CA GLY A 12 -4.44 15.83 3.37
C GLY A 12 -4.31 15.05 4.68
N HIS A 13 -5.23 14.14 4.98
CA HIS A 13 -5.25 13.33 6.20
C HIS A 13 -5.10 11.83 5.91
N VAL A 14 -4.57 11.10 6.88
CA VAL A 14 -4.77 9.66 6.94
C VAL A 14 -6.21 9.41 7.39
N VAL A 15 -6.94 8.59 6.64
CA VAL A 15 -8.33 8.27 6.91
C VAL A 15 -8.52 6.80 7.27
N ARG A 16 -9.61 6.49 7.98
CA ARG A 16 -10.01 5.11 8.24
C ARG A 16 -10.92 4.63 7.11
N ALA A 17 -10.43 3.66 6.37
CA ALA A 17 -11.24 2.99 5.36
C ALA A 17 -12.37 2.15 5.99
N VAL A 18 -13.53 2.14 5.35
CA VAL A 18 -14.72 1.39 5.78
C VAL A 18 -15.35 0.72 4.56
N ARG A 19 -15.13 -0.60 4.40
CA ARG A 19 -15.77 -1.47 3.38
C ARG A 19 -15.73 -0.90 1.94
N GLY A 20 -14.70 -0.12 1.60
CA GLY A 20 -14.62 0.55 0.30
C GLY A 20 -15.65 1.69 0.10
N GLU A 21 -16.46 2.02 1.11
CA GLU A 21 -17.45 3.11 1.07
C GLU A 21 -16.77 4.45 1.33
N ARG A 22 -16.09 4.99 0.31
CA ARG A 22 -15.19 6.17 0.40
C ARG A 22 -15.86 7.43 0.96
N THR A 23 -17.19 7.55 0.84
CA THR A 23 -17.96 8.66 1.42
C THR A 23 -18.07 8.63 2.94
N ARG A 24 -17.75 7.49 3.56
CA ARG A 24 -17.77 7.29 5.02
C ARG A 24 -16.38 7.42 5.66
N TYR A 25 -15.34 7.68 4.87
CA TYR A 25 -13.99 7.78 5.39
C TYR A 25 -13.80 9.08 6.15
N LEU A 26 -13.32 8.97 7.38
CA LEU A 26 -13.03 10.07 8.27
C LEU A 26 -11.55 10.04 8.68
N PRO A 27 -10.97 11.19 9.07
CA PRO A 27 -9.62 11.23 9.61
C PRO A 27 -9.44 10.18 10.71
N VAL A 28 -8.33 9.43 10.62
CA VAL A 28 -8.08 8.31 11.54
C VAL A 28 -7.95 8.80 12.98
N ARG A 29 -8.57 8.05 13.89
CA ARG A 29 -8.25 8.08 15.33
C ARG A 29 -7.44 6.83 15.62
N SER A 30 -6.20 7.02 16.06
CA SER A 30 -5.24 5.94 16.25
C SER A 30 -4.74 5.90 17.68
N ALA A 31 -4.62 4.71 18.24
CA ALA A 31 -3.92 4.52 19.52
C ALA A 31 -2.40 4.77 19.41
N LEU A 32 -1.87 4.77 18.16
CA LEU A 32 -0.44 4.91 17.91
C LEU A 32 0.00 6.37 17.67
N ALA A 33 -0.93 7.27 17.31
CA ALA A 33 -0.60 8.66 16.98
C ALA A 33 -1.75 9.59 17.37
N ALA A 34 -1.42 10.71 17.99
CA ALA A 34 -2.39 11.73 18.43
C ALA A 34 -2.93 12.61 17.27
N THR A 35 -2.56 12.31 16.02
CA THR A 35 -2.87 13.12 14.84
C THR A 35 -3.21 12.22 13.67
N SER A 36 -3.91 12.76 12.66
CA SER A 36 -4.13 12.15 11.36
C SER A 36 -3.18 12.65 10.27
N ALA A 37 -2.16 13.45 10.63
CA ALA A 37 -1.15 13.89 9.67
C ALA A 37 -0.33 12.70 9.12
N PRO A 38 -0.05 12.64 7.79
CA PRO A 38 0.50 11.47 7.15
C PRO A 38 1.84 10.99 7.73
N LEU A 39 2.81 11.87 7.88
CA LEU A 39 4.16 11.49 8.30
C LEU A 39 4.23 10.97 9.76
N PRO A 40 3.64 11.63 10.78
CA PRO A 40 3.58 11.07 12.12
C PRO A 40 2.88 9.71 12.19
N VAL A 41 1.77 9.54 11.46
CA VAL A 41 1.04 8.27 11.41
C VAL A 41 1.88 7.18 10.75
N ALA A 42 2.53 7.46 9.62
CA ALA A 42 3.40 6.50 8.93
C ALA A 42 4.53 6.00 9.84
N ARG A 43 5.22 6.90 10.54
CA ARG A 43 6.27 6.55 11.50
C ARG A 43 5.76 5.66 12.64
N ALA A 44 4.60 5.99 13.18
CA ALA A 44 3.98 5.21 14.25
C ALA A 44 3.58 3.81 13.79
N LEU A 45 3.01 3.68 12.59
CA LEU A 45 2.65 2.40 11.99
C LEU A 45 3.87 1.51 11.71
N LEU A 46 4.93 2.08 11.13
CA LEU A 46 6.17 1.35 10.85
C LEU A 46 6.85 0.91 12.15
N ALA A 47 6.89 1.77 13.16
CA ALA A 47 7.43 1.41 14.48
C ALA A 47 6.63 0.29 15.15
N ALA A 48 5.28 0.33 15.07
CA ALA A 48 4.41 -0.68 15.66
C ALA A 48 4.46 -2.03 14.93
N SER A 49 4.62 -2.01 13.60
CA SER A 49 4.68 -3.23 12.79
C SER A 49 6.08 -3.82 12.67
N GLY A 50 7.14 -3.04 12.88
CA GLY A 50 8.52 -3.42 12.58
C GLY A 50 8.80 -3.51 11.06
N ALA A 51 7.86 -3.08 10.22
CA ALA A 51 7.99 -3.15 8.78
C ALA A 51 8.92 -2.05 8.24
N ARG A 52 9.54 -2.34 7.09
CA ARG A 52 10.27 -1.35 6.27
C ARG A 52 9.49 -0.95 5.01
N THR A 53 8.33 -1.52 4.82
CA THR A 53 7.42 -1.30 3.71
C THR A 53 6.15 -0.65 4.22
N LEU A 54 5.70 0.40 3.54
CA LEU A 54 4.42 1.08 3.79
C LEU A 54 3.58 1.02 2.52
N TYR A 55 2.36 0.50 2.60
CA TYR A 55 1.39 0.66 1.52
C TYR A 55 0.66 1.99 1.67
N VAL A 56 0.60 2.77 0.62
CA VAL A 56 -0.10 4.06 0.59
C VAL A 56 -1.14 4.03 -0.52
N ALA A 57 -2.42 4.17 -0.16
CA ALA A 57 -3.49 4.46 -1.10
C ALA A 57 -3.72 5.98 -1.15
N ASP A 58 -3.36 6.63 -2.25
CA ASP A 58 -3.71 8.03 -2.48
C ASP A 58 -5.14 8.13 -3.02
N LEU A 59 -6.10 8.18 -2.10
CA LEU A 59 -7.52 8.25 -2.45
C LEU A 59 -7.89 9.56 -3.18
N GLY A 60 -7.13 10.63 -2.98
CA GLY A 60 -7.31 11.85 -3.76
C GLY A 60 -7.05 11.60 -5.24
N ALA A 61 -5.96 10.91 -5.58
CA ALA A 61 -5.63 10.54 -6.94
C ALA A 61 -6.62 9.49 -7.50
N ILE A 62 -6.91 8.43 -6.74
CA ILE A 62 -7.87 7.37 -7.13
C ILE A 62 -9.25 7.95 -7.45
N LEU A 63 -9.69 8.96 -6.70
CA LEU A 63 -10.99 9.65 -6.91
C LEU A 63 -10.91 10.80 -7.92
N LEU A 64 -9.78 10.97 -8.61
CA LEU A 64 -9.54 12.05 -9.59
C LEU A 64 -9.70 13.47 -9.00
N ARG A 65 -9.43 13.64 -7.69
CA ARG A 65 -9.47 14.94 -6.99
C ARG A 65 -8.08 15.60 -6.91
N GLY A 66 -7.03 14.89 -7.34
CA GLY A 66 -5.64 15.31 -7.29
C GLY A 66 -4.81 14.48 -6.30
N ALA A 67 -3.54 14.26 -6.66
CA ALA A 67 -2.62 13.50 -5.83
C ALA A 67 -2.02 14.36 -4.70
N HIS A 68 -1.73 13.75 -3.56
CA HIS A 68 -1.12 14.38 -2.39
C HIS A 68 0.42 14.44 -2.52
N VAL A 69 0.92 15.08 -3.59
CA VAL A 69 2.34 15.06 -4.00
C VAL A 69 3.28 15.48 -2.87
N GLU A 70 2.96 16.56 -2.16
CA GLU A 70 3.78 17.07 -1.04
C GLU A 70 3.87 16.07 0.12
N ALA A 71 2.73 15.44 0.48
CA ALA A 71 2.70 14.44 1.53
C ALA A 71 3.49 13.18 1.13
N LEU A 72 3.35 12.72 -0.12
CA LEU A 72 4.09 11.58 -0.67
C LEU A 72 5.60 11.86 -0.73
N ALA A 73 6.02 13.06 -1.14
CA ALA A 73 7.41 13.47 -1.13
C ALA A 73 7.99 13.53 0.29
N ALA A 74 7.23 14.07 1.25
CA ALA A 74 7.63 14.10 2.64
C ALA A 74 7.78 12.69 3.24
N LEU A 75 6.85 11.78 2.95
CA LEU A 75 6.94 10.37 3.36
C LEU A 75 8.18 9.71 2.75
N ARG A 76 8.41 9.87 1.44
CA ARG A 76 9.56 9.31 0.74
C ARG A 76 10.89 9.79 1.31
N ALA A 77 11.02 11.09 1.57
CA ALA A 77 12.22 11.68 2.13
C ALA A 77 12.49 11.27 3.60
N ALA A 78 11.44 10.95 4.35
CA ALA A 78 11.51 10.70 5.79
C ALA A 78 11.60 9.21 6.18
N LEU A 79 11.50 8.28 5.21
CA LEU A 79 11.51 6.83 5.41
C LEU A 79 12.68 6.17 4.64
N PRO A 80 13.94 6.56 4.91
CA PRO A 80 15.08 6.12 4.11
C PRO A 80 15.28 4.61 4.17
N GLY A 81 15.67 4.05 3.03
CA GLY A 81 15.96 2.61 2.87
C GLY A 81 14.74 1.70 3.03
N GLY A 82 13.52 2.25 3.05
CA GLY A 82 12.27 1.52 3.01
C GLY A 82 11.64 1.47 1.62
N GLU A 83 10.50 0.82 1.50
CA GLU A 83 9.66 0.84 0.29
C GLU A 83 8.31 1.53 0.59
N ILE A 84 7.83 2.34 -0.35
CA ILE A 84 6.46 2.85 -0.38
C ILE A 84 5.75 2.22 -1.57
N TRP A 85 4.80 1.33 -1.31
CA TRP A 85 3.92 0.75 -2.31
C TRP A 85 2.77 1.73 -2.55
N LEU A 86 2.85 2.46 -3.65
CA LEU A 86 1.94 3.56 -3.93
C LEU A 86 0.86 3.14 -4.92
N ASP A 87 -0.38 3.10 -4.43
CA ASP A 87 -1.60 3.02 -5.25
C ASP A 87 -2.21 4.42 -5.37
N ALA A 88 -2.23 4.95 -6.56
CA ALA A 88 -2.81 6.25 -6.89
C ALA A 88 -3.80 6.16 -8.08
N GLY A 89 -4.32 4.96 -8.33
CA GLY A 89 -5.32 4.73 -9.37
C GLY A 89 -4.80 4.91 -10.78
N TYR A 90 -3.59 4.42 -11.06
CA TYR A 90 -2.95 4.53 -12.38
C TYR A 90 -3.77 3.82 -13.47
N ALA A 91 -4.12 4.58 -14.52
CA ALA A 91 -4.77 4.03 -15.69
C ALA A 91 -3.78 3.33 -16.64
N ASP A 92 -2.53 3.80 -16.66
CA ASP A 92 -1.46 3.38 -17.55
C ASP A 92 -0.08 3.72 -16.96
N TYR A 93 0.99 3.34 -17.69
CA TYR A 93 2.37 3.65 -17.30
C TYR A 93 2.66 5.14 -17.29
N ALA A 94 2.12 5.91 -18.24
CA ALA A 94 2.40 7.34 -18.35
C ALA A 94 1.82 8.13 -17.16
N SER A 95 0.62 7.81 -16.72
CA SER A 95 0.01 8.43 -15.54
C SER A 95 0.79 8.12 -14.25
N MET A 96 1.31 6.92 -14.11
CA MET A 96 2.20 6.53 -13.01
C MET A 96 3.51 7.32 -13.05
N GLN A 97 4.18 7.33 -14.21
CA GLN A 97 5.45 8.02 -14.40
C GLN A 97 5.32 9.53 -14.09
N ALA A 98 4.28 10.18 -14.61
CA ALA A 98 4.04 11.60 -14.36
C ALA A 98 3.87 11.92 -12.87
N LEU A 99 3.21 11.05 -12.09
CA LEU A 99 3.10 11.24 -10.65
C LEU A 99 4.45 11.02 -9.95
N PHE A 100 5.22 9.99 -10.32
CA PHE A 100 6.53 9.71 -9.73
C PHE A 100 7.50 10.86 -9.97
N GLU A 101 7.53 11.42 -11.19
CA GLU A 101 8.35 12.60 -11.52
C GLU A 101 7.99 13.82 -10.67
N ARG A 102 6.69 14.07 -10.47
CA ARG A 102 6.22 15.16 -9.59
C ARG A 102 6.64 14.95 -8.14
N ILE A 103 6.55 13.74 -7.61
CA ILE A 103 7.01 13.42 -6.26
C ILE A 103 8.51 13.66 -6.16
N GLU A 104 9.32 13.20 -7.14
CA GLU A 104 10.77 13.38 -7.14
C GLU A 104 11.17 14.86 -7.12
N GLN A 105 10.50 15.70 -7.90
CA GLN A 105 10.73 17.15 -7.92
C GLN A 105 10.54 17.79 -6.53
N HIS A 106 9.62 17.27 -5.72
CA HIS A 106 9.36 17.75 -4.35
C HIS A 106 10.29 17.13 -3.29
N VAL A 107 10.89 15.98 -3.55
CA VAL A 107 11.87 15.36 -2.64
C VAL A 107 13.21 16.12 -2.66
N GLN A 108 13.67 16.58 -3.81
CA GLN A 108 14.98 17.22 -3.96
C GLN A 108 15.20 18.47 -3.09
N PRO A 109 14.25 19.43 -2.98
CA PRO A 109 14.38 20.53 -2.03
C PRO A 109 14.50 20.09 -0.57
N ILE A 110 13.71 19.10 -0.17
CA ILE A 110 13.72 18.56 1.22
C ILE A 110 15.10 17.97 1.55
N ARG A 111 15.77 17.33 0.59
CA ARG A 111 17.14 16.80 0.78
C ARG A 111 18.16 17.91 0.92
N ARG A 112 18.11 18.95 0.08
CA ARG A 112 19.05 20.09 0.12
C ARG A 112 19.01 20.82 1.45
N ASP A 113 17.82 21.01 2.03
CA ASP A 113 17.68 21.65 3.34
C ASP A 113 18.29 20.81 4.47
N ARG A 114 18.28 19.48 4.35
CA ARG A 114 18.92 18.56 5.31
C ARG A 114 20.44 18.53 5.17
N ASP A 115 20.95 18.50 3.94
CA ASP A 115 22.40 18.48 3.68
C ASP A 115 23.11 19.74 4.16
N ASN A 116 22.38 20.86 4.24
CA ASN A 116 22.90 22.12 4.78
C ASN A 116 22.90 22.19 6.33
N SER A 117 22.24 21.25 7.00
CA SER A 117 22.32 21.10 8.47
C SER A 117 23.52 20.22 8.82
N HIS A 118 24.55 20.81 9.38
CA HIS A 118 25.91 20.29 9.58
C HIS A 118 26.07 19.05 10.50
N ASP A 119 25.06 18.20 10.74
CA ASP A 119 25.15 17.20 11.81
C ASP A 119 24.46 15.84 11.58
N ASP A 120 24.36 15.30 10.33
CA ASP A 120 24.00 13.88 10.24
C ASP A 120 24.74 13.14 9.10
N PRO A 121 25.62 12.16 9.43
CA PRO A 121 26.32 11.33 8.42
C PRO A 121 25.43 10.29 7.74
N ARG A 122 24.11 10.36 7.90
CA ARG A 122 23.15 9.41 7.31
C ARG A 122 22.38 10.03 6.16
N THR A 123 23.06 10.31 5.05
CA THR A 123 22.43 10.51 3.74
C THR A 123 21.94 9.18 3.17
N ALA A 124 21.05 8.49 3.89
CA ALA A 124 20.43 7.30 3.35
C ALA A 124 19.48 7.71 2.20
N ASP A 125 19.48 6.90 1.12
CA ASP A 125 18.59 7.16 -0.01
C ASP A 125 17.12 7.21 0.42
N PRO A 126 16.30 8.07 -0.20
CA PRO A 126 14.88 8.14 0.09
C PRO A 126 14.21 6.80 -0.14
N ALA A 127 13.04 6.59 0.45
CA ALA A 127 12.28 5.36 0.24
C ALA A 127 12.07 5.09 -1.25
N THR A 128 12.19 3.82 -1.65
CA THR A 128 11.89 3.39 -3.00
C THR A 128 10.40 3.45 -3.25
N LEU A 129 9.97 4.11 -4.32
CA LEU A 129 8.58 4.05 -4.77
C LEU A 129 8.35 2.79 -5.60
N VAL A 130 7.35 2.04 -5.24
CA VAL A 130 6.90 0.84 -5.94
C VAL A 130 5.47 1.08 -6.42
N PRO A 131 5.21 1.10 -7.75
CA PRO A 131 3.87 1.36 -8.26
C PRO A 131 2.94 0.17 -8.02
N VAL A 132 1.73 0.44 -7.52
CA VAL A 132 0.64 -0.53 -7.43
C VAL A 132 -0.41 -0.16 -8.47
N PHE A 133 -0.66 -1.07 -9.40
CA PHE A 133 -1.70 -0.94 -10.42
C PHE A 133 -2.92 -1.73 -9.97
N GLY A 134 -3.99 -1.04 -9.62
CA GLY A 134 -5.26 -1.65 -9.24
C GLY A 134 -6.14 -1.96 -10.44
N THR A 135 -6.78 -3.14 -10.46
CA THR A 135 -7.68 -3.52 -11.55
C THR A 135 -8.91 -2.61 -11.67
N GLU A 136 -9.28 -1.94 -10.58
CA GLU A 136 -10.35 -0.92 -10.57
C GLU A 136 -10.04 0.26 -11.53
N SER A 137 -8.76 0.60 -11.73
CA SER A 137 -8.32 1.80 -12.46
C SER A 137 -7.55 1.51 -13.73
N LEU A 138 -6.85 0.38 -13.81
CA LEU A 138 -5.94 0.03 -14.90
C LEU A 138 -6.69 -0.14 -16.22
N ARG A 139 -6.26 0.57 -17.27
CA ARG A 139 -6.84 0.55 -18.62
C ARG A 139 -5.89 0.10 -19.71
N ASP A 140 -4.60 -0.06 -19.37
CA ASP A 140 -3.57 -0.52 -20.29
C ASP A 140 -2.84 -1.74 -19.73
N ALA A 141 -3.03 -2.90 -20.38
CA ALA A 141 -2.38 -4.15 -20.01
C ALA A 141 -0.84 -4.10 -20.13
N GLN A 142 -0.30 -3.17 -20.93
CA GLN A 142 1.15 -3.00 -21.10
C GLN A 142 1.81 -2.23 -19.95
N ALA A 143 1.03 -1.54 -19.12
CA ALA A 143 1.56 -0.66 -18.05
C ALA A 143 2.52 -1.40 -17.11
N LEU A 144 2.18 -2.64 -16.71
CA LEU A 144 3.03 -3.47 -15.84
C LEU A 144 4.38 -3.77 -16.52
N ARG A 145 4.35 -4.23 -17.78
CA ARG A 145 5.58 -4.53 -18.54
C ARG A 145 6.42 -3.29 -18.81
N SER A 146 5.78 -2.16 -19.09
CA SER A 146 6.48 -0.87 -19.26
C SER A 146 7.17 -0.45 -17.98
N ALA A 147 6.54 -0.64 -16.83
CA ALA A 147 7.15 -0.37 -15.53
C ALA A 147 8.34 -1.31 -15.25
N GLU A 148 8.22 -2.61 -15.54
CA GLU A 148 9.32 -3.58 -15.43
C GLU A 148 10.48 -3.24 -16.36
N ALA A 149 10.21 -2.87 -17.61
CA ALA A 149 11.21 -2.45 -18.58
C ALA A 149 11.96 -1.17 -18.15
N ALA A 150 11.30 -0.32 -17.37
CA ALA A 150 11.91 0.86 -16.75
C ALA A 150 12.69 0.54 -15.45
N GLY A 151 12.84 -0.74 -15.09
CA GLY A 151 13.57 -1.19 -13.89
C GLY A 151 12.76 -1.08 -12.59
N LEU A 152 11.46 -0.84 -12.66
CA LEU A 152 10.57 -0.85 -11.51
C LEU A 152 10.11 -2.29 -11.21
N ALA A 153 9.65 -2.52 -9.99
CA ALA A 153 9.08 -3.79 -9.55
C ALA A 153 7.57 -3.62 -9.26
N PRO A 154 6.72 -3.48 -10.30
CA PRO A 154 5.32 -3.17 -10.11
C PRO A 154 4.57 -4.26 -9.35
N ILE A 155 3.48 -3.86 -8.71
CA ILE A 155 2.54 -4.75 -8.04
C ILE A 155 1.19 -4.62 -8.75
N LEU A 156 0.51 -5.74 -8.98
CA LEU A 156 -0.86 -5.76 -9.47
C LEU A 156 -1.82 -5.96 -8.29
N SER A 157 -2.75 -5.05 -8.06
CA SER A 157 -3.85 -5.26 -7.11
C SER A 157 -5.07 -5.80 -7.85
N LEU A 158 -5.51 -6.99 -7.44
CA LEU A 158 -6.74 -7.62 -7.92
C LEU A 158 -7.88 -7.23 -6.99
N ASP A 159 -8.57 -6.16 -7.34
CA ASP A 159 -9.59 -5.54 -6.51
C ASP A 159 -10.92 -6.28 -6.64
N HIS A 160 -11.50 -6.68 -5.50
CA HIS A 160 -12.77 -7.39 -5.44
C HIS A 160 -13.77 -6.63 -4.56
N ARG A 161 -15.05 -6.65 -4.98
CA ARG A 161 -16.18 -6.16 -4.21
C ARG A 161 -17.38 -7.07 -4.43
N ALA A 162 -18.09 -7.44 -3.38
CA ALA A 162 -19.24 -8.34 -3.42
C ALA A 162 -18.94 -9.65 -4.19
N GLY A 163 -17.75 -10.23 -3.96
CA GLY A 163 -17.28 -11.46 -4.59
C GLY A 163 -16.93 -11.34 -6.06
N ARG A 164 -16.95 -10.15 -6.66
CA ARG A 164 -16.61 -9.90 -8.07
C ARG A 164 -15.35 -9.06 -8.17
N ARG A 165 -14.51 -9.39 -9.16
CA ARG A 165 -13.37 -8.53 -9.51
C ARG A 165 -13.88 -7.22 -10.11
N LEU A 166 -13.34 -6.11 -9.62
CA LEU A 166 -13.47 -4.81 -10.26
C LEU A 166 -12.42 -4.71 -11.35
N ASP A 167 -12.80 -4.31 -12.53
CA ASP A 167 -11.86 -4.05 -13.61
C ASP A 167 -12.33 -2.85 -14.46
N ALA A 168 -11.37 -2.12 -14.99
CA ALA A 168 -11.61 -0.98 -15.88
C ALA A 168 -11.63 -1.39 -17.37
N GLY A 169 -11.83 -2.66 -17.66
CA GLY A 169 -11.90 -3.21 -19.02
C GLY A 169 -10.61 -3.85 -19.52
N VAL A 170 -9.65 -4.11 -18.62
CA VAL A 170 -8.41 -4.82 -18.96
C VAL A 170 -8.41 -6.23 -18.39
N GLU A 171 -8.40 -7.23 -19.25
CA GLU A 171 -8.22 -8.60 -18.83
C GLU A 171 -6.72 -8.95 -18.77
N LEU A 172 -6.23 -9.34 -17.58
CA LEU A 172 -4.88 -9.81 -17.35
C LEU A 172 -4.91 -11.30 -17.00
N ALA A 173 -4.45 -12.13 -17.93
CA ALA A 173 -4.27 -13.55 -17.65
C ALA A 173 -3.20 -13.76 -16.57
N PRO A 174 -3.31 -14.78 -15.70
CA PRO A 174 -2.33 -15.02 -14.64
C PRO A 174 -0.88 -15.12 -15.14
N ALA A 175 -0.65 -15.65 -16.34
CA ALA A 175 0.70 -15.72 -16.92
C ALA A 175 1.35 -14.34 -17.16
N ALA A 176 0.56 -13.25 -17.19
CA ALA A 176 1.04 -11.88 -17.33
C ALA A 176 1.15 -11.12 -15.99
N TRP A 177 0.93 -11.79 -14.86
CA TRP A 177 1.04 -11.14 -13.56
C TRP A 177 2.51 -10.88 -13.19
N PRO A 178 2.80 -9.75 -12.53
CA PRO A 178 4.15 -9.44 -12.07
C PRO A 178 4.57 -10.33 -10.90
N GLY A 179 5.78 -10.14 -10.40
CA GLY A 179 6.31 -10.89 -9.26
C GLY A 179 5.53 -10.73 -7.95
N ARG A 180 4.66 -9.74 -7.84
CA ARG A 180 3.83 -9.49 -6.66
C ARG A 180 2.40 -9.14 -7.06
N VAL A 181 1.41 -9.79 -6.38
CA VAL A 181 -0.02 -9.55 -6.59
C VAL A 181 -0.70 -9.36 -5.24
N ILE A 182 -1.57 -8.37 -5.13
CA ILE A 182 -2.43 -8.15 -3.96
C ILE A 182 -3.82 -8.72 -4.23
N ALA A 183 -4.28 -9.59 -3.34
CA ALA A 183 -5.68 -10.03 -3.28
C ALA A 183 -6.44 -9.02 -2.40
N MET A 184 -7.03 -8.01 -3.03
CA MET A 184 -7.72 -6.92 -2.37
C MET A 184 -9.22 -7.18 -2.33
N THR A 185 -9.79 -7.43 -1.15
CA THR A 185 -11.24 -7.53 -0.94
C THR A 185 -11.74 -6.28 -0.21
N LEU A 186 -12.30 -5.34 -0.97
CA LEU A 186 -12.70 -4.03 -0.44
C LEU A 186 -13.75 -4.12 0.66
N ASP A 187 -14.64 -5.11 0.61
CA ASP A 187 -15.67 -5.33 1.63
C ASP A 187 -15.06 -5.69 2.99
N GLN A 188 -13.83 -6.26 3.01
CA GLN A 188 -13.13 -6.63 4.23
C GLN A 188 -12.31 -5.48 4.82
N VAL A 189 -12.01 -4.44 4.02
CA VAL A 189 -11.21 -3.31 4.48
C VAL A 189 -11.97 -2.56 5.59
N GLY A 190 -11.40 -2.53 6.79
CA GLY A 190 -12.00 -1.86 7.96
C GLY A 190 -13.30 -2.48 8.49
N SER A 191 -13.67 -3.69 8.04
CA SER A 191 -14.93 -4.35 8.41
C SER A 191 -14.88 -5.04 9.77
N TYR A 192 -13.71 -5.57 10.16
CA TYR A 192 -13.53 -6.51 11.26
C TYR A 192 -14.29 -7.85 11.13
N ASP A 193 -14.68 -8.22 9.91
CA ASP A 193 -15.36 -9.49 9.64
C ASP A 193 -14.39 -10.67 9.47
N GLY A 194 -13.09 -10.37 9.41
CA GLY A 194 -12.01 -11.32 9.18
C GLY A 194 -11.48 -11.27 7.74
N PRO A 195 -10.29 -11.86 7.48
CA PRO A 195 -9.71 -11.96 6.15
C PRO A 195 -10.57 -12.81 5.20
N ASP A 196 -10.63 -12.42 3.91
CA ASP A 196 -11.25 -13.23 2.85
C ASP A 196 -10.23 -14.26 2.31
N PHE A 197 -10.05 -15.34 3.06
CA PHE A 197 -9.16 -16.42 2.64
C PHE A 197 -9.66 -17.13 1.37
N ALA A 198 -10.95 -17.18 1.13
CA ALA A 198 -11.50 -17.84 -0.06
C ALA A 198 -11.07 -17.14 -1.35
N THR A 199 -11.15 -15.81 -1.39
CA THR A 199 -10.62 -15.02 -2.52
C THR A 199 -9.10 -15.11 -2.61
N PHE A 200 -8.40 -15.01 -1.47
CA PHE A 200 -6.95 -15.14 -1.42
C PHE A 200 -6.46 -16.48 -1.98
N GLU A 201 -7.00 -17.61 -1.52
CA GLU A 201 -6.62 -18.95 -1.96
C GLU A 201 -6.90 -19.17 -3.44
N ARG A 202 -8.03 -18.68 -3.96
CA ARG A 202 -8.36 -18.74 -5.39
C ARG A 202 -7.32 -18.00 -6.23
N ILE A 203 -6.92 -16.80 -5.81
CA ILE A 203 -5.89 -16.01 -6.50
C ILE A 203 -4.54 -16.73 -6.40
N ARG A 204 -4.18 -17.24 -5.21
CA ARG A 204 -2.93 -17.96 -5.00
C ARG A 204 -2.84 -19.23 -5.85
N ALA A 205 -3.93 -19.96 -5.99
CA ALA A 205 -3.99 -21.16 -6.82
C ALA A 205 -3.83 -20.85 -8.34
N ALA A 206 -4.22 -19.65 -8.77
CA ALA A 206 -4.06 -19.20 -10.15
C ALA A 206 -2.69 -18.54 -10.42
N ALA A 207 -1.99 -18.11 -9.39
CA ALA A 207 -0.75 -17.37 -9.52
C ALA A 207 0.40 -18.22 -10.05
N PRO A 208 1.22 -17.70 -11.00
CA PRO A 208 2.46 -18.35 -11.43
C PRO A 208 3.41 -18.58 -10.25
N ALA A 209 4.30 -19.56 -10.35
CA ALA A 209 5.24 -19.92 -9.30
C ALA A 209 6.19 -18.78 -8.87
N HIS A 210 6.44 -17.80 -9.77
CA HIS A 210 7.27 -16.63 -9.50
C HIS A 210 6.52 -15.50 -8.82
N THR A 211 5.19 -15.59 -8.69
CA THR A 211 4.33 -14.52 -8.17
C THR A 211 4.02 -14.74 -6.69
N GLY A 212 4.49 -13.85 -5.84
CA GLY A 212 4.10 -13.80 -4.44
C GLY A 212 2.71 -13.16 -4.27
N VAL A 213 1.81 -13.83 -3.54
CA VAL A 213 0.47 -13.31 -3.27
C VAL A 213 0.42 -12.67 -1.90
N ILE A 214 -0.06 -11.44 -1.86
CA ILE A 214 -0.23 -10.60 -0.68
C ILE A 214 -1.73 -10.50 -0.39
N GLY A 215 -2.16 -10.75 0.84
CA GLY A 215 -3.55 -10.53 1.22
C GLY A 215 -3.81 -9.11 1.72
N ALA A 216 -5.07 -8.67 1.68
CA ALA A 216 -5.45 -7.34 2.13
C ALA A 216 -6.82 -7.31 2.82
N GLY A 217 -6.89 -6.55 3.91
CA GLY A 217 -8.11 -6.33 4.67
C GLY A 217 -8.47 -7.43 5.67
N GLY A 218 -9.39 -7.12 6.56
CA GLY A 218 -10.07 -8.04 7.45
C GLY A 218 -9.33 -8.47 8.73
N VAL A 219 -8.02 -8.31 8.83
CA VAL A 219 -7.25 -8.72 10.02
C VAL A 219 -7.77 -7.99 11.26
N ARG A 220 -8.11 -8.78 12.31
CA ARG A 220 -8.66 -8.32 13.60
C ARG A 220 -7.66 -8.47 14.74
N HIS A 221 -6.92 -9.58 14.74
CA HIS A 221 -6.00 -10.00 15.80
C HIS A 221 -4.90 -10.92 15.26
N ARG A 222 -4.00 -11.34 16.15
CA ARG A 222 -2.82 -12.16 15.77
C ARG A 222 -3.16 -13.51 15.16
N ASP A 223 -4.27 -14.10 15.53
CA ASP A 223 -4.69 -15.41 14.99
C ASP A 223 -5.04 -15.30 13.51
N ASP A 224 -5.60 -14.16 13.06
CA ASP A 224 -5.82 -13.91 11.63
C ASP A 224 -4.49 -13.81 10.87
N VAL A 225 -3.46 -13.21 11.48
CA VAL A 225 -2.11 -13.16 10.93
C VAL A 225 -1.48 -14.56 10.83
N ALA A 226 -1.64 -15.38 11.89
CA ALA A 226 -1.17 -16.77 11.89
C ALA A 226 -1.89 -17.60 10.82
N ALA A 227 -3.20 -17.42 10.66
CA ALA A 227 -3.98 -18.09 9.61
C ALA A 227 -3.51 -17.66 8.20
N ALA A 228 -3.17 -16.39 7.99
CA ALA A 228 -2.61 -15.91 6.73
C ALA A 228 -1.25 -16.55 6.41
N VAL A 229 -0.39 -16.77 7.42
CA VAL A 229 0.87 -17.53 7.26
C VAL A 229 0.56 -18.95 6.78
N GLN A 230 -0.38 -19.63 7.43
CA GLN A 230 -0.78 -21.01 7.07
C GLN A 230 -1.39 -21.09 5.68
N ALA A 231 -2.14 -20.06 5.26
CA ALA A 231 -2.67 -19.93 3.90
C ALA A 231 -1.57 -19.68 2.85
N GLY A 232 -0.32 -19.45 3.26
CA GLY A 232 0.81 -19.24 2.36
C GLY A 232 0.92 -17.82 1.81
N ALA A 233 0.39 -16.83 2.54
CA ALA A 233 0.57 -15.43 2.16
C ALA A 233 2.04 -15.00 2.29
N SER A 234 2.56 -14.28 1.30
CA SER A 234 3.90 -13.69 1.35
C SER A 234 3.93 -12.48 2.29
N ALA A 235 2.85 -11.70 2.30
CA ALA A 235 2.60 -10.59 3.19
C ALA A 235 1.09 -10.34 3.36
N TRP A 236 0.71 -9.47 4.31
CA TRP A 236 -0.68 -9.02 4.48
C TRP A 236 -0.73 -7.52 4.77
N LEU A 237 -1.61 -6.81 4.05
CA LEU A 237 -1.86 -5.39 4.25
C LEU A 237 -2.81 -5.19 5.44
N VAL A 238 -2.38 -4.40 6.43
CA VAL A 238 -3.14 -4.19 7.68
C VAL A 238 -3.20 -2.71 8.04
N ALA A 239 -4.41 -2.20 8.29
CA ALA A 239 -4.66 -0.84 8.76
C ALA A 239 -5.29 -0.82 10.15
N SER A 240 -6.60 -1.09 10.24
CA SER A 240 -7.41 -0.86 11.44
C SER A 240 -6.90 -1.57 12.68
N ALA A 241 -6.48 -2.83 12.57
CA ALA A 241 -5.97 -3.59 13.71
C ALA A 241 -4.67 -3.01 14.29
N LEU A 242 -3.82 -2.38 13.46
CA LEU A 242 -2.65 -1.64 13.92
C LEU A 242 -3.06 -0.35 14.63
N HIS A 243 -3.91 0.47 14.00
CA HIS A 243 -4.40 1.71 14.59
C HIS A 243 -5.07 1.51 15.95
N ASP A 244 -5.76 0.39 16.14
CA ASP A 244 -6.49 0.06 17.37
C ASP A 244 -5.63 -0.73 18.39
N GLY A 245 -4.33 -0.95 18.09
CA GLY A 245 -3.40 -1.66 18.99
C GLY A 245 -3.72 -3.15 19.19
N ARG A 246 -4.55 -3.76 18.34
CA ARG A 246 -5.03 -5.14 18.50
C ARG A 246 -4.00 -6.23 18.19
N LEU A 247 -2.89 -5.87 17.55
CA LEU A 247 -1.84 -6.82 17.21
C LEU A 247 -0.72 -6.91 18.28
N GLY A 248 -0.81 -6.08 19.34
CA GLY A 248 0.17 -6.06 20.43
C GLY A 248 1.52 -5.45 20.04
N ALA A 249 2.46 -5.43 20.98
CA ALA A 249 3.69 -4.64 20.89
C ALA A 249 4.79 -5.21 19.98
N SER A 250 4.67 -6.41 19.43
CA SER A 250 5.70 -7.00 18.56
C SER A 250 5.11 -7.96 17.54
N LEU A 251 5.35 -7.67 16.28
CA LEU A 251 5.04 -8.55 15.14
C LEU A 251 6.28 -9.31 14.63
N ALA A 252 7.42 -9.16 15.30
CA ALA A 252 8.70 -9.78 14.91
C ALA A 252 8.66 -11.33 14.82
N GLY A 253 7.67 -11.98 15.42
CA GLY A 253 7.49 -13.44 15.36
C GLY A 253 6.83 -13.96 14.08
N PHE A 254 6.42 -13.09 13.15
CA PHE A 254 5.81 -13.46 11.87
C PHE A 254 6.72 -13.18 10.66
N ALA A 255 7.93 -12.65 10.89
CA ALA A 255 8.93 -12.36 9.86
C ALA A 255 9.67 -13.64 9.42
#